data_60f659a1d6eaf1c0db71c75c82122272
#
_entry.id   60f659a1d6eaf1c0db71c75c82122272
#
_cell.length_a   1.000
_cell.length_b   1.000
_cell.length_c   1.000
_cell.angle_alpha   90.00
_cell.angle_beta   90.00
_cell.angle_gamma   90.00
#
_symmetry.space_group_name_H-M   'P 1'
#
loop_
_entity.id
_entity.type
_entity.pdbx_description
1 polymer ?
#
loop_
_entity_poly.entity_id
_entity_poly.type
_entity_poly.pdbx_seq_one_letter_code
_entity_poly.pdbx_strand_id
1 'polypeptide(L)'
;MLRKRVNSTINDIDIEVQRRDVTGYEFSYGHRHYVGQAALDIGGGVRGTLPQWSNQSGYVYGDPDWNGRSIILTANAGLYLPFKLSGQQLAYQANWQIQHARTAIVPSDYFTIGNRYAVRGFDGQMTLAAEDGWSLRNDLSLNLGDLGQQLYVGLDVGRVGGQSAQFLSYRTWSVPSPACATA
;
A
#
# COMPACT_ATOMS: atom_id res chain seq x y z
N MET A 1 18.79 -8.08 -6.18
CA MET A 1 19.41 -6.75 -6.19
C MET A 1 18.74 -5.93 -7.27
N LEU A 2 18.14 -4.83 -6.92
CA LEU A 2 17.38 -3.97 -7.82
C LEU A 2 18.12 -2.63 -7.97
N ARG A 3 18.33 -2.18 -9.21
CA ARG A 3 18.89 -0.86 -9.49
C ARG A 3 17.85 0.01 -10.16
N LYS A 4 17.55 1.16 -9.57
CA LYS A 4 16.60 2.14 -10.09
C LYS A 4 17.31 3.45 -10.33
N ARG A 5 17.18 3.97 -11.55
CA ARG A 5 17.66 5.31 -11.90
C ARG A 5 16.46 6.21 -12.11
N VAL A 6 16.47 7.34 -11.45
CA VAL A 6 15.44 8.39 -11.57
C VAL A 6 16.10 9.68 -12.01
N ASN A 7 15.67 10.22 -13.13
CA ASN A 7 16.04 11.54 -13.61
C ASN A 7 14.78 12.41 -13.66
N SER A 8 14.89 13.64 -13.23
CA SER A 8 13.82 14.62 -13.35
C SER A 8 14.27 15.72 -14.31
N THR A 9 13.42 16.07 -15.29
CA THR A 9 13.65 17.13 -16.26
C THR A 9 12.56 18.18 -16.18
N ILE A 10 12.92 19.44 -16.31
CA ILE A 10 11.99 20.56 -16.53
C ILE A 10 12.40 21.26 -17.81
N ASN A 11 11.51 21.34 -18.81
CA ASN A 11 11.78 21.93 -20.12
C ASN A 11 13.06 21.37 -20.78
N ASP A 12 13.24 20.04 -20.77
CA ASP A 12 14.42 19.32 -21.29
C ASP A 12 15.75 19.62 -20.59
N ILE A 13 15.72 20.30 -19.45
CA ILE A 13 16.90 20.55 -18.61
C ILE A 13 16.89 19.53 -17.47
N ASP A 14 17.96 18.74 -17.37
CA ASP A 14 18.18 17.80 -16.27
C ASP A 14 18.35 18.54 -14.95
N ILE A 15 17.56 18.16 -13.95
CA ILE A 15 17.71 18.66 -12.58
C ILE A 15 18.68 17.74 -11.86
N GLU A 16 19.95 18.07 -11.83
CA GLU A 16 21.01 17.25 -11.22
C GLU A 16 20.74 16.92 -9.74
N VAL A 17 20.15 17.87 -9.00
CA VAL A 17 19.81 17.69 -7.56
C VAL A 17 18.77 16.61 -7.35
N GLN A 18 17.98 16.27 -8.37
CA GLN A 18 16.95 15.21 -8.30
C GLN A 18 17.39 13.90 -8.97
N ARG A 19 18.59 13.86 -9.52
CA ARG A 19 19.14 12.64 -10.11
C ARG A 19 19.47 11.63 -9.02
N ARG A 20 18.85 10.45 -9.10
CA ARG A 20 19.04 9.38 -8.11
C ARG A 20 19.37 8.08 -8.84
N ASP A 21 20.45 7.44 -8.46
CA ASP A 21 20.81 6.09 -8.84
C ASP A 21 20.82 5.24 -7.58
N VAL A 22 19.81 4.40 -7.41
CA VAL A 22 19.55 3.69 -6.17
C VAL A 22 19.74 2.20 -6.39
N THR A 23 20.59 1.61 -5.59
CA THR A 23 20.73 0.16 -5.49
C THR A 23 20.00 -0.32 -4.24
N GLY A 24 19.04 -1.19 -4.42
CA GLY A 24 18.21 -1.70 -3.33
C GLY A 24 18.24 -3.23 -3.23
N TYR A 25 17.73 -3.69 -2.12
CA TYR A 25 17.43 -5.10 -1.86
C TYR A 25 15.99 -5.24 -1.42
N GLU A 26 15.41 -6.38 -1.71
CA GLU A 26 14.09 -6.77 -1.26
C GLU A 26 14.09 -8.27 -0.96
N PHE A 27 13.59 -8.61 0.21
CA PHE A 27 13.33 -9.98 0.63
C PHE A 27 11.87 -10.04 1.07
N SER A 28 11.12 -10.94 0.47
CA SER A 28 9.73 -11.16 0.84
C SER A 28 9.44 -12.65 0.97
N TYR A 29 8.55 -12.97 1.88
CA TYR A 29 7.99 -14.30 2.08
C TYR A 29 6.49 -14.20 2.08
N GLY A 30 5.84 -15.15 1.41
CA GLY A 30 4.39 -15.27 1.39
C GLY A 30 3.98 -16.72 1.57
N HIS A 31 2.89 -16.92 2.28
CA HIS A 31 2.31 -18.23 2.52
C HIS A 31 0.79 -18.16 2.34
N ARG A 32 0.24 -19.15 1.62
CA ARG A 32 -1.19 -19.34 1.49
C ARG A 32 -1.61 -20.59 2.22
N HIS A 33 -2.58 -20.47 3.10
CA HIS A 33 -3.15 -21.55 3.86
C HIS A 33 -4.64 -21.70 3.54
N TYR A 34 -5.11 -22.95 3.37
CA TYR A 34 -6.50 -23.25 3.09
C TYR A 34 -7.13 -23.93 4.29
N VAL A 35 -8.30 -23.45 4.73
CA VAL A 35 -9.11 -24.09 5.77
C VAL A 35 -10.51 -24.31 5.19
N GLY A 36 -10.78 -25.54 4.76
CA GLY A 36 -12.00 -25.84 4.02
C GLY A 36 -12.07 -25.05 2.71
N GLN A 37 -13.08 -24.20 2.58
CA GLN A 37 -13.25 -23.31 1.43
C GLN A 37 -12.60 -21.92 1.62
N ALA A 38 -12.12 -21.63 2.83
CA ALA A 38 -11.45 -20.38 3.13
C ALA A 38 -9.98 -20.40 2.70
N ALA A 39 -9.49 -19.28 2.22
CA ALA A 39 -8.08 -19.06 1.92
C ALA A 39 -7.54 -17.90 2.76
N LEU A 40 -6.43 -18.14 3.43
CA LEU A 40 -5.68 -17.14 4.21
C LEU A 40 -4.32 -16.95 3.56
N ASP A 41 -4.06 -15.75 3.09
CA ASP A 41 -2.78 -15.31 2.57
C ASP A 41 -2.08 -14.47 3.62
N ILE A 42 -0.85 -14.81 3.98
CA ILE A 42 -0.01 -14.01 4.86
C ILE A 42 1.33 -13.77 4.21
N GLY A 43 1.85 -12.57 4.36
CA GLY A 43 3.13 -12.21 3.79
C GLY A 43 3.84 -11.15 4.61
N GLY A 44 5.14 -11.09 4.42
CA GLY A 44 5.96 -10.06 5.02
C GLY A 44 7.26 -9.91 4.26
N GLY A 45 7.87 -8.75 4.39
CA GLY A 45 9.10 -8.46 3.68
C GLY A 45 9.92 -7.35 4.31
N VAL A 46 11.14 -7.28 3.87
CA VAL A 46 12.06 -6.19 4.14
C VAL A 46 12.65 -5.71 2.84
N ARG A 47 12.57 -4.41 2.61
CA ARG A 47 13.23 -3.74 1.48
C ARG A 47 14.07 -2.57 1.98
N GLY A 48 15.10 -2.25 1.23
CA GLY A 48 15.94 -1.14 1.60
C GLY A 48 16.93 -0.77 0.52
N THR A 49 17.71 0.27 0.80
CA THR A 49 18.75 0.79 -0.09
C THR A 49 20.14 0.55 0.47
N LEU A 50 21.09 0.35 -0.43
CA LEU A 50 22.51 0.15 -0.12
C LEU A 50 23.27 1.43 -0.48
N PRO A 51 23.63 2.28 0.49
CA PRO A 51 24.25 3.58 0.25
C PRO A 51 25.55 3.48 -0.54
N GLN A 52 26.36 2.46 -0.27
CA GLN A 52 27.67 2.28 -0.92
C GLN A 52 27.61 2.03 -2.42
N TRP A 53 26.44 1.63 -2.93
CA TRP A 53 26.20 1.38 -4.35
C TRP A 53 25.10 2.29 -4.93
N SER A 54 24.78 3.34 -4.21
CA SER A 54 23.77 4.32 -4.59
C SER A 54 24.41 5.70 -4.68
N ASN A 55 24.06 6.47 -5.69
CA ASN A 55 24.35 7.88 -5.76
C ASN A 55 23.07 8.66 -5.48
N GLN A 56 22.90 9.05 -4.23
CA GLN A 56 21.76 9.86 -3.78
C GLN A 56 22.33 11.12 -3.15
N SER A 57 22.27 12.22 -3.89
CA SER A 57 22.45 13.55 -3.31
C SER A 57 21.08 14.09 -2.95
N GLY A 58 20.87 14.50 -1.74
CA GLY A 58 19.66 15.23 -1.42
C GLY A 58 19.13 15.05 -0.02
N TYR A 59 18.57 16.11 0.42
CA TYR A 59 17.84 16.29 1.64
C TYR A 59 16.61 15.40 1.70
N VAL A 60 16.54 14.53 2.70
CA VAL A 60 15.29 13.95 3.18
C VAL A 60 14.95 14.66 4.48
N TYR A 61 13.84 15.38 4.53
CA TYR A 61 13.37 16.15 5.70
C TYR A 61 14.31 17.24 6.21
N GLY A 62 15.12 17.81 5.34
CA GLY A 62 16.11 18.81 5.76
C GLY A 62 17.29 18.26 6.55
N ASP A 63 17.48 16.92 6.55
CA ASP A 63 18.63 16.28 7.18
C ASP A 63 19.81 16.23 6.18
N PRO A 64 20.86 17.05 6.38
CA PRO A 64 22.02 17.07 5.51
C PRO A 64 22.88 15.82 5.62
N ASP A 65 22.74 15.06 6.72
CA ASP A 65 23.55 13.88 7.01
C ASP A 65 22.90 12.58 6.51
N TRP A 66 21.73 12.67 5.87
CA TRP A 66 21.07 11.50 5.33
C TRP A 66 21.92 10.82 4.25
N ASN A 67 22.31 9.60 4.51
CA ASN A 67 23.27 8.84 3.70
C ASN A 67 22.62 7.94 2.64
N GLY A 68 21.32 8.08 2.36
CA GLY A 68 20.61 7.25 1.38
C GLY A 68 20.25 5.85 1.86
N ARG A 69 20.52 5.49 3.12
CA ARG A 69 20.13 4.20 3.68
C ARG A 69 18.64 4.20 4.00
N SER A 70 17.92 3.22 3.48
CA SER A 70 16.54 2.97 3.87
C SER A 70 16.33 1.53 4.32
N ILE A 71 15.46 1.34 5.31
CA ILE A 71 15.00 0.03 5.76
C ILE A 71 13.50 0.14 6.00
N ILE A 72 12.74 -0.61 5.22
CA ILE A 72 11.27 -0.62 5.24
C ILE A 72 10.83 -2.05 5.50
N LEU A 73 10.00 -2.23 6.50
CA LEU A 73 9.33 -3.48 6.82
C LEU A 73 7.91 -3.43 6.28
N THR A 74 7.47 -4.52 5.69
CA THR A 74 6.10 -4.66 5.18
C THR A 74 5.49 -5.96 5.66
N ALA A 75 4.18 -5.95 5.94
CA ALA A 75 3.43 -7.17 6.14
C ALA A 75 2.04 -7.02 5.51
N ASN A 76 1.47 -8.15 5.12
CA ASN A 76 0.12 -8.21 4.57
C ASN A 76 -0.59 -9.49 5.00
N ALA A 77 -1.91 -9.39 5.10
CA ALA A 77 -2.78 -10.55 5.31
C ALA A 77 -4.03 -10.40 4.45
N GLY A 78 -4.41 -11.48 3.78
CA GLY A 78 -5.62 -11.58 2.97
C GLY A 78 -6.47 -12.75 3.46
N LEU A 79 -7.76 -12.55 3.63
CA LEU A 79 -8.74 -13.59 3.95
C LEU A 79 -9.78 -13.63 2.85
N TYR A 80 -10.06 -14.81 2.31
CA TYR A 80 -11.19 -15.09 1.47
C TYR A 80 -12.03 -16.18 2.12
N LEU A 81 -13.28 -15.88 2.43
CA LEU A 81 -14.20 -16.78 3.14
C LEU A 81 -15.52 -16.86 2.38
N PRO A 82 -15.73 -17.87 1.51
CA PRO A 82 -17.04 -18.15 0.92
C PRO A 82 -17.92 -18.88 1.92
N PHE A 83 -19.19 -18.50 1.98
CA PHE A 83 -20.19 -19.16 2.84
C PHE A 83 -21.59 -19.05 2.25
N LYS A 84 -22.51 -19.84 2.79
CA LYS A 84 -23.93 -19.79 2.41
C LYS A 84 -24.76 -19.30 3.58
N LEU A 85 -25.64 -18.36 3.32
CA LEU A 85 -26.62 -17.86 4.29
C LEU A 85 -28.00 -17.86 3.64
N SER A 86 -28.97 -18.54 4.26
CA SER A 86 -30.35 -18.64 3.75
C SER A 86 -30.45 -19.10 2.28
N GLY A 87 -29.56 -20.03 1.88
CA GLY A 87 -29.50 -20.53 0.50
C GLY A 87 -28.74 -19.64 -0.50
N GLN A 88 -28.38 -18.44 -0.13
CA GLN A 88 -27.63 -17.50 -0.96
C GLN A 88 -26.11 -17.72 -0.78
N GLN A 89 -25.36 -17.58 -1.87
CA GLN A 89 -23.90 -17.64 -1.84
C GLN A 89 -23.30 -16.27 -1.55
N LEU A 90 -22.57 -16.18 -0.46
CA LEU A 90 -21.84 -15.00 -0.07
C LEU A 90 -20.32 -15.28 -0.04
N ALA A 91 -19.53 -14.24 -0.21
CA ALA A 91 -18.10 -14.31 0.06
C ALA A 91 -17.66 -13.05 0.83
N TYR A 92 -16.95 -13.28 1.92
CA TYR A 92 -16.27 -12.22 2.65
C TYR A 92 -14.80 -12.20 2.27
N GLN A 93 -14.30 -11.02 1.95
CA GLN A 93 -12.89 -10.79 1.65
C GLN A 93 -12.36 -9.65 2.50
N ALA A 94 -11.22 -9.90 3.15
CA ALA A 94 -10.49 -8.87 3.89
C ALA A 94 -9.05 -8.81 3.40
N ASN A 95 -8.50 -7.60 3.24
CA ASN A 95 -7.10 -7.39 2.88
C ASN A 95 -6.51 -6.34 3.83
N TRP A 96 -5.50 -6.74 4.56
CA TRP A 96 -4.75 -5.89 5.46
C TRP A 96 -3.32 -5.71 4.96
N GLN A 97 -2.81 -4.50 5.05
CA GLN A 97 -1.44 -4.15 4.69
C GLN A 97 -0.87 -3.19 5.73
N ILE A 98 0.42 -3.34 6.02
CA ILE A 98 1.16 -2.45 6.90
C ILE A 98 2.56 -2.21 6.35
N GLN A 99 3.05 -1.00 6.54
CA GLN A 99 4.43 -0.61 6.29
C GLN A 99 4.97 0.14 7.50
N HIS A 100 6.22 -0.16 7.86
CA HIS A 100 6.96 0.55 8.88
C HIS A 100 8.37 0.88 8.39
N ALA A 101 8.71 2.15 8.34
CA ALA A 101 10.04 2.64 7.97
C ALA A 101 10.90 2.79 9.22
N ARG A 102 12.00 2.05 9.29
CA ARG A 102 12.97 2.14 10.40
C ARG A 102 13.96 3.29 10.25
N THR A 103 14.02 3.88 9.08
CA THR A 103 14.92 4.99 8.73
C THR A 103 14.14 6.02 7.93
N ALA A 104 14.68 7.22 7.78
CA ALA A 104 14.13 8.20 6.85
C ALA A 104 14.11 7.62 5.43
N ILE A 105 13.01 7.78 4.73
CA ILE A 105 12.77 7.27 3.38
C ILE A 105 12.30 8.40 2.46
N VAL A 106 12.48 8.20 1.16
CA VAL A 106 12.05 9.17 0.16
C VAL A 106 10.54 9.09 -0.08
N PRO A 107 9.88 10.18 -0.50
CA PRO A 107 8.43 10.20 -0.72
C PRO A 107 7.90 9.15 -1.69
N SER A 108 8.72 8.70 -2.64
CA SER A 108 8.35 7.60 -3.56
C SER A 108 8.18 6.24 -2.89
N ASP A 109 8.65 6.09 -1.65
CA ASP A 109 8.58 4.87 -0.87
C ASP A 109 7.56 4.95 0.28
N TYR A 110 6.81 6.07 0.38
CA TYR A 110 5.78 6.25 1.38
C TYR A 110 4.63 5.26 1.22
N PHE A 111 4.06 4.89 2.35
CA PHE A 111 2.77 4.20 2.37
C PHE A 111 1.68 5.20 2.01
N THR A 112 0.84 4.83 1.04
CA THR A 112 -0.18 5.74 0.50
C THR A 112 -1.56 5.12 0.66
N ILE A 113 -2.50 5.89 1.21
CA ILE A 113 -3.93 5.57 1.29
C ILE A 113 -4.76 6.63 0.55
N GLY A 114 -6.02 6.30 0.23
CA GLY A 114 -6.89 7.20 -0.52
C GLY A 114 -6.82 6.99 -2.04
N ASN A 115 -6.28 5.87 -2.48
CA ASN A 115 -6.30 5.46 -3.88
C ASN A 115 -7.26 4.27 -4.08
N ARG A 116 -7.53 3.93 -5.35
CA ARG A 116 -8.41 2.84 -5.76
C ARG A 116 -8.07 1.48 -5.13
N TYR A 117 -6.82 1.27 -4.76
CA TYR A 117 -6.31 -0.04 -4.32
C TYR A 117 -6.17 -0.16 -2.81
N ALA A 118 -6.06 0.95 -2.07
CA ALA A 118 -5.85 0.91 -0.63
C ALA A 118 -7.15 1.19 0.15
N VAL A 119 -7.66 2.40 0.12
CA VAL A 119 -8.92 2.79 0.77
C VAL A 119 -9.79 3.44 -0.30
N ARG A 120 -10.92 2.80 -0.62
CA ARG A 120 -11.85 3.27 -1.65
C ARG A 120 -12.73 4.40 -1.13
N GLY A 121 -13.43 5.07 -2.03
CA GLY A 121 -14.38 6.14 -1.68
C GLY A 121 -13.85 7.54 -1.87
N PHE A 122 -12.67 7.66 -2.48
CA PHE A 122 -12.09 8.92 -2.93
C PHE A 122 -12.19 9.03 -4.44
N ASP A 123 -12.42 10.25 -4.91
CA ASP A 123 -12.35 10.62 -6.32
C ASP A 123 -10.91 10.60 -6.89
N GLY A 124 -9.94 10.22 -6.06
CA GLY A 124 -8.51 10.17 -6.43
C GLY A 124 -7.78 11.52 -6.29
N GLN A 125 -8.47 12.58 -5.87
CA GLN A 125 -7.87 13.91 -5.74
C GLN A 125 -7.10 14.07 -4.42
N MET A 126 -7.44 13.28 -3.40
CA MET A 126 -6.77 13.35 -2.10
C MET A 126 -6.14 12.01 -1.76
N THR A 127 -4.83 11.99 -1.66
CA THR A 127 -4.06 10.85 -1.16
C THR A 127 -3.33 11.26 0.11
N LEU A 128 -3.33 10.37 1.10
CA LEU A 128 -2.48 10.52 2.28
C LEU A 128 -1.29 9.60 2.14
N ALA A 129 -0.10 10.15 2.30
CA ALA A 129 1.15 9.42 2.17
C ALA A 129 2.11 9.79 3.31
N ALA A 130 2.72 8.77 3.92
CA ALA A 130 3.74 8.95 4.95
C ALA A 130 4.62 7.71 5.04
N GLU A 131 5.65 7.75 5.88
CA GLU A 131 6.64 6.68 6.03
C GLU A 131 6.03 5.38 6.54
N ASP A 132 5.13 5.51 7.51
CA ASP A 132 4.41 4.42 8.14
C ASP A 132 2.95 4.43 7.74
N GLY A 133 2.33 3.27 7.75
CA GLY A 133 0.91 3.20 7.53
C GLY A 133 0.37 1.79 7.53
N TRP A 134 -0.94 1.71 7.64
CA TRP A 134 -1.69 0.48 7.46
C TRP A 134 -3.04 0.75 6.81
N SER A 135 -3.57 -0.23 6.12
CA SER A 135 -4.91 -0.22 5.56
C SER A 135 -5.59 -1.57 5.73
N LEU A 136 -6.88 -1.55 5.93
CA LEU A 136 -7.75 -2.71 5.97
C LEU A 136 -8.91 -2.48 5.02
N ARG A 137 -9.07 -3.36 4.05
CA ARG A 137 -10.22 -3.40 3.14
C ARG A 137 -11.07 -4.60 3.49
N ASN A 138 -12.37 -4.39 3.54
CA ASN A 138 -13.36 -5.44 3.75
C ASN A 138 -14.40 -5.38 2.66
N ASP A 139 -14.71 -6.51 2.07
CA ASP A 139 -15.73 -6.68 1.06
C ASP A 139 -16.63 -7.85 1.44
N LEU A 140 -17.93 -7.62 1.44
CA LEU A 140 -18.94 -8.66 1.50
C LEU A 140 -19.70 -8.68 0.17
N SER A 141 -19.65 -9.78 -0.52
CA SER A 141 -20.30 -9.96 -1.82
C SER A 141 -21.40 -11.00 -1.75
N LEU A 142 -22.48 -10.74 -2.48
CA LEU A 142 -23.65 -11.60 -2.65
C LEU A 142 -23.84 -11.89 -4.14
N ASN A 143 -23.86 -13.16 -4.52
CA ASN A 143 -24.19 -13.57 -5.87
C ASN A 143 -25.71 -13.56 -6.07
N LEU A 144 -26.19 -12.83 -7.07
CA LEU A 144 -27.61 -12.71 -7.40
C LEU A 144 -28.00 -13.74 -8.48
N GLY A 145 -28.22 -14.99 -8.05
CA GLY A 145 -28.72 -16.09 -8.89
C GLY A 145 -27.84 -16.40 -10.12
N ASP A 146 -28.49 -16.86 -11.19
CA ASP A 146 -27.81 -17.34 -12.41
C ASP A 146 -27.46 -16.22 -13.40
N LEU A 147 -27.71 -14.97 -13.06
CA LEU A 147 -27.57 -13.82 -13.97
C LEU A 147 -26.13 -13.28 -14.07
N GLY A 148 -25.16 -13.91 -13.39
CA GLY A 148 -23.78 -13.40 -13.35
C GLY A 148 -23.62 -12.04 -12.65
N GLN A 149 -24.66 -11.61 -11.91
CA GLN A 149 -24.64 -10.34 -11.20
C GLN A 149 -24.15 -10.54 -9.77
N GLN A 150 -23.36 -9.60 -9.26
CA GLN A 150 -22.86 -9.59 -7.91
C GLN A 150 -23.11 -8.24 -7.26
N LEU A 151 -23.71 -8.25 -6.08
CA LEU A 151 -23.82 -7.10 -5.21
C LEU A 151 -22.69 -7.16 -4.18
N TYR A 152 -21.99 -6.06 -3.95
CA TYR A 152 -21.00 -6.00 -2.89
C TYR A 152 -21.13 -4.75 -2.03
N VAL A 153 -20.77 -4.91 -0.76
CA VAL A 153 -20.64 -3.82 0.21
C VAL A 153 -19.24 -3.88 0.79
N GLY A 154 -18.56 -2.75 0.79
CA GLY A 154 -17.20 -2.64 1.33
C GLY A 154 -17.11 -1.61 2.43
N LEU A 155 -16.20 -1.87 3.38
CA LEU A 155 -15.77 -0.92 4.41
C LEU A 155 -14.27 -0.92 4.46
N ASP A 156 -13.67 0.22 4.14
CA ASP A 156 -12.24 0.40 4.12
C ASP A 156 -11.81 1.38 5.20
N VAL A 157 -10.71 1.09 5.87
CA VAL A 157 -10.08 1.96 6.85
C VAL A 157 -8.57 1.95 6.68
N GLY A 158 -7.95 3.11 6.89
CA GLY A 158 -6.50 3.21 6.82
C GLY A 158 -5.97 4.41 7.60
N ARG A 159 -4.72 4.32 7.97
CA ARG A 159 -4.00 5.38 8.66
C ARG A 159 -2.58 5.46 8.18
N VAL A 160 -2.07 6.68 8.07
CA VAL A 160 -0.66 6.97 7.83
C VAL A 160 -0.03 7.63 9.05
N GLY A 161 1.27 7.47 9.22
CA GLY A 161 2.05 7.96 10.36
C GLY A 161 3.51 8.18 9.99
N GLY A 162 4.30 8.65 10.95
CA GLY A 162 5.71 8.99 10.75
C GLY A 162 5.95 10.51 10.81
N GLN A 163 7.16 10.92 10.53
CA GLN A 163 7.57 12.34 10.64
C GLN A 163 6.80 13.23 9.63
N SER A 164 6.63 12.76 8.38
CA SER A 164 5.91 13.53 7.36
C SER A 164 4.42 13.66 7.66
N ALA A 165 3.84 12.73 8.42
CA ALA A 165 2.42 12.78 8.77
C ALA A 165 2.04 13.96 9.68
N GLN A 166 3.01 14.60 10.34
CA GLN A 166 2.75 15.81 11.15
C GLN A 166 2.25 17.00 10.31
N PHE A 167 2.58 17.03 9.02
CA PHE A 167 2.15 18.07 8.08
C PHE A 167 0.79 17.79 7.43
N LEU A 168 0.19 16.61 7.72
CA LEU A 168 -1.11 16.23 7.18
C LEU A 168 -2.24 16.71 8.10
N SER A 169 -3.26 17.34 7.52
CA SER A 169 -4.47 17.76 8.25
C SER A 169 -5.28 16.56 8.77
N TYR A 170 -5.19 15.41 8.09
CA TYR A 170 -5.87 14.16 8.44
C TYR A 170 -4.87 13.01 8.35
N ARG A 171 -4.97 12.03 9.26
CA ARG A 171 -4.09 10.85 9.30
C ARG A 171 -4.85 9.53 9.16
N THR A 172 -6.16 9.57 9.34
CA THR A 172 -7.02 8.37 9.35
C THR A 172 -8.21 8.57 8.44
N TRP A 173 -8.57 7.51 7.72
CA TRP A 173 -9.71 7.51 6.81
C TRP A 173 -10.51 6.21 6.93
N SER A 174 -11.83 6.36 6.92
CA SER A 174 -12.78 5.24 6.85
C SER A 174 -13.93 5.63 5.93
N VAL A 175 -14.28 4.75 5.00
CA VAL A 175 -15.39 5.01 4.06
C VAL A 175 -16.18 3.72 3.81
N PRO A 176 -17.51 3.76 3.96
CA PRO A 176 -18.39 2.74 3.43
C PRO A 176 -18.55 2.90 1.91
N SER A 177 -18.41 1.82 1.18
CA SER A 177 -18.54 1.82 -0.28
C SER A 177 -19.55 0.75 -0.74
N PRO A 178 -20.82 1.10 -0.99
CA PRO A 178 -21.74 0.21 -1.69
C PRO A 178 -21.49 0.30 -3.19
N ALA A 179 -21.41 -0.86 -3.85
CA ALA A 179 -21.40 -0.90 -5.31
C ALA A 179 -22.04 -2.20 -5.85
N CYS A 180 -22.69 -2.08 -7.00
CA CYS A 180 -23.20 -3.20 -7.76
C CYS A 180 -22.30 -3.39 -9.00
N ALA A 181 -21.77 -4.59 -9.18
CA ALA A 181 -21.03 -4.96 -10.37
C ALA A 181 -21.84 -5.97 -11.19
N THR A 182 -21.94 -5.74 -12.49
CA THR A 182 -22.36 -6.73 -13.49
C THR A 182 -21.09 -7.34 -14.08
N ALA A 183 -21.01 -8.65 -14.08
CA ALA A 183 -19.95 -9.39 -14.75
C ALA A 183 -20.25 -9.52 -16.24
#